data_064c9187789593afb010c72f56e6e799
#
_entry.id   064c9187789593afb010c72f56e6e799
#
_cell.length_a   1.000
_cell.length_b   1.000
_cell.length_c   1.000
_cell.angle_alpha   90.00
_cell.angle_beta   90.00
_cell.angle_gamma   90.00
#
_symmetry.space_group_name_H-M   'P 1'
#
loop_
_entity.id
_entity.type
_entity.pdbx_description
1 polymer ?
#
loop_
_entity_poly.entity_id
_entity_poly.type
_entity_poly.pdbx_seq_one_letter_code
_entity_poly.pdbx_strand_id
1 'polypeptide(L)'
;MMNSCKEDLKFLDERLSKEQSQKPKNDRDDMTLLEKIKFTIDNKFVKISYSDAFEILKKSKYNKKKKFNFLIDEWGCDFQSEHERFLVEKHFKSPVIIYDYPSKIKAFYMRMNDDKNTVRAMDVLFPGIGEIIGGSQREERLDVLLKRMNEMGIDEKELWWYIDLRKYGTVPHSGFGLGFERLIMFCTGMQNIRDVIPYPRTPKNASFCLLYTSPSPRD
;
A
#
# COMPACT_ATOMS: atom_id res chain seq x y z
N MET A 1 -15.67 -7.77 -12.46
CA MET A 1 -16.55 -7.93 -11.29
C MET A 1 -17.91 -7.27 -11.48
N MET A 2 -18.03 -5.96 -11.67
CA MET A 2 -19.35 -5.30 -11.79
C MET A 2 -20.26 -5.87 -12.90
N ASN A 3 -19.68 -6.43 -13.95
CA ASN A 3 -20.45 -7.05 -15.03
C ASN A 3 -20.63 -8.57 -14.87
N SER A 4 -19.67 -9.26 -14.25
CA SER A 4 -19.61 -10.73 -14.21
C SER A 4 -20.13 -11.32 -12.89
N CYS A 5 -20.12 -10.56 -11.78
CA CYS A 5 -20.48 -11.03 -10.43
C CYS A 5 -21.47 -10.05 -9.78
N LYS A 6 -22.50 -9.65 -10.50
CA LYS A 6 -23.46 -8.63 -10.03
C LYS A 6 -24.24 -9.07 -8.80
N GLU A 7 -24.67 -10.33 -8.78
CA GLU A 7 -25.48 -10.91 -7.68
C GLU A 7 -24.63 -11.00 -6.40
N ASP A 8 -23.38 -11.48 -6.54
CA ASP A 8 -22.45 -11.58 -5.42
C ASP A 8 -22.16 -10.21 -4.82
N LEU A 9 -21.89 -9.22 -5.68
CA LEU A 9 -21.64 -7.84 -5.22
C LEU A 9 -22.85 -7.24 -4.52
N LYS A 10 -24.06 -7.48 -5.03
CA LYS A 10 -25.29 -7.03 -4.38
C LYS A 10 -25.48 -7.68 -3.02
N PHE A 11 -25.27 -8.99 -2.93
CA PHE A 11 -25.33 -9.73 -1.66
C PHE A 11 -24.34 -9.17 -0.63
N LEU A 12 -23.09 -8.95 -1.05
CA LEU A 12 -22.04 -8.40 -0.19
C LEU A 12 -22.36 -6.97 0.27
N ASP A 13 -22.86 -6.12 -0.61
CA ASP A 13 -23.27 -4.75 -0.28
C ASP A 13 -24.44 -4.71 0.72
N GLU A 14 -25.46 -5.56 0.52
CA GLU A 14 -26.58 -5.69 1.44
C GLU A 14 -26.16 -6.20 2.82
N ARG A 15 -25.27 -7.20 2.85
CA ARG A 15 -24.70 -7.74 4.09
C ARG A 15 -23.96 -6.67 4.87
N LEU A 16 -23.04 -5.96 4.21
CA LEU A 16 -22.27 -4.89 4.83
C LEU A 16 -23.16 -3.74 5.30
N SER A 17 -24.16 -3.36 4.52
CA SER A 17 -25.10 -2.31 4.91
C SER A 17 -25.86 -2.68 6.20
N LYS A 18 -26.22 -3.95 6.37
CA LYS A 18 -26.81 -4.45 7.62
C LYS A 18 -25.82 -4.39 8.78
N GLU A 19 -24.59 -4.85 8.59
CA GLU A 19 -23.52 -4.77 9.60
C GLU A 19 -23.25 -3.32 10.01
N GLN A 20 -23.13 -2.40 9.05
CA GLN A 20 -22.93 -0.98 9.30
C GLN A 20 -24.10 -0.35 10.06
N SER A 21 -25.34 -0.75 9.78
CA SER A 21 -26.52 -0.23 10.48
C SER A 21 -26.53 -0.53 11.97
N GLN A 22 -25.86 -1.61 12.39
CA GLN A 22 -25.73 -2.02 13.80
C GLN A 22 -24.65 -1.22 14.57
N LYS A 23 -23.74 -0.56 13.85
CA LYS A 23 -22.67 0.26 14.47
C LYS A 23 -23.20 1.63 14.90
N PRO A 24 -22.58 2.27 15.93
CA PRO A 24 -22.83 3.66 16.26
C PRO A 24 -22.66 4.56 15.01
N LYS A 25 -23.44 5.61 14.91
CA LYS A 25 -23.47 6.49 13.73
C LYS A 25 -22.09 7.05 13.36
N ASN A 26 -21.25 7.33 14.36
CA ASN A 26 -19.91 7.88 14.14
C ASN A 26 -18.88 6.85 13.63
N ASP A 27 -19.20 5.55 13.75
CA ASP A 27 -18.30 4.45 13.36
C ASP A 27 -18.72 3.80 12.03
N ARG A 28 -19.76 4.36 11.39
CA ARG A 28 -20.23 3.88 10.10
C ARG A 28 -19.38 4.44 8.97
N ASP A 29 -19.15 3.60 7.96
CA ASP A 29 -18.54 4.05 6.71
C ASP A 29 -19.45 5.08 6.01
N ASP A 30 -18.84 6.07 5.39
CA ASP A 30 -19.57 7.11 4.63
C ASP A 30 -20.10 6.59 3.27
N MET A 31 -19.58 5.47 2.79
CA MET A 31 -19.91 4.86 1.49
C MET A 31 -20.24 3.38 1.63
N THR A 32 -21.21 2.89 0.88
CA THR A 32 -21.46 1.47 0.71
C THR A 32 -20.32 0.79 -0.08
N LEU A 33 -20.32 -0.54 -0.15
CA LEU A 33 -19.34 -1.28 -0.94
C LEU A 33 -19.40 -0.91 -2.42
N LEU A 34 -20.60 -0.91 -2.99
CA LEU A 34 -20.80 -0.55 -4.40
C LEU A 34 -20.40 0.89 -4.70
N GLU A 35 -20.67 1.81 -3.78
CA GLU A 35 -20.25 3.21 -3.93
C GLU A 35 -18.73 3.33 -3.90
N LYS A 36 -18.01 2.61 -3.02
CA LYS A 36 -16.54 2.59 -2.98
C LYS A 36 -15.93 2.06 -4.30
N ILE A 37 -16.51 0.99 -4.83
CA ILE A 37 -16.05 0.41 -6.10
C ILE A 37 -16.28 1.38 -7.25
N LYS A 38 -17.49 1.97 -7.37
CA LYS A 38 -17.81 2.97 -8.38
C LYS A 38 -16.94 4.21 -8.24
N PHE A 39 -16.76 4.71 -7.03
CA PHE A 39 -15.87 5.83 -6.75
C PHE A 39 -14.47 5.60 -7.35
N THR A 40 -13.94 4.40 -7.22
CA THR A 40 -12.61 4.06 -7.74
C THR A 40 -12.58 3.93 -9.26
N ILE A 41 -13.66 3.42 -9.88
CA ILE A 41 -13.72 3.21 -11.34
C ILE A 41 -14.04 4.50 -12.09
N ASP A 42 -14.94 5.31 -11.56
CA ASP A 42 -15.51 6.47 -12.27
C ASP A 42 -14.66 7.73 -12.12
N ASN A 43 -13.82 7.80 -11.07
CA ASN A 43 -12.98 8.96 -10.83
C ASN A 43 -11.57 8.80 -11.42
N LYS A 44 -11.02 9.91 -11.92
CA LYS A 44 -9.62 9.97 -12.34
C LYS A 44 -8.71 9.91 -11.12
N PHE A 45 -7.62 9.17 -11.24
CA PHE A 45 -6.59 9.11 -10.20
C PHE A 45 -5.85 10.44 -10.10
N VAL A 46 -5.85 11.02 -8.91
CA VAL A 46 -5.04 12.21 -8.60
C VAL A 46 -3.61 11.78 -8.36
N LYS A 47 -2.67 12.40 -9.08
CA LYS A 47 -1.23 12.19 -8.86
C LYS A 47 -0.68 13.35 -8.05
N ILE A 48 0.01 13.05 -6.96
CA ILE A 48 0.58 14.05 -6.04
C ILE A 48 1.92 13.59 -5.50
N SER A 49 2.87 14.52 -5.34
CA SER A 49 4.13 14.19 -4.68
C SER A 49 3.92 13.94 -3.19
N TYR A 50 4.81 13.14 -2.57
CA TYR A 50 4.81 12.98 -1.11
C TYR A 50 4.91 14.33 -0.39
N SER A 51 5.75 15.24 -0.87
CA SER A 51 5.94 16.55 -0.25
C SER A 51 4.67 17.40 -0.26
N ASP A 52 3.92 17.40 -1.37
CA ASP A 52 2.64 18.12 -1.43
C ASP A 52 1.59 17.44 -0.56
N ALA A 53 1.54 16.11 -0.56
CA ALA A 53 0.64 15.35 0.31
C ALA A 53 0.93 15.62 1.80
N PHE A 54 2.22 15.66 2.17
CA PHE A 54 2.66 16.04 3.51
C PHE A 54 2.16 17.43 3.91
N GLU A 55 2.33 18.43 3.04
CA GLU A 55 1.86 19.79 3.31
C GLU A 55 0.33 19.86 3.49
N ILE A 56 -0.43 19.13 2.68
CA ILE A 56 -1.89 19.03 2.81
C ILE A 56 -2.26 18.43 4.16
N LEU A 57 -1.65 17.31 4.54
CA LEU A 57 -1.91 16.64 5.82
C LEU A 57 -1.54 17.53 7.00
N LYS A 58 -0.36 18.13 6.99
CA LYS A 58 0.15 19.03 8.04
C LYS A 58 -0.75 20.22 8.27
N LYS A 59 -1.24 20.85 7.19
CA LYS A 59 -2.15 22.01 7.23
C LYS A 59 -3.60 21.65 7.51
N SER A 60 -3.97 20.37 7.47
CA SER A 60 -5.34 19.91 7.64
C SER A 60 -5.92 20.27 9.01
N LYS A 61 -7.23 20.45 9.05
CA LYS A 61 -7.96 20.64 10.33
C LYS A 61 -7.87 19.40 11.21
N TYR A 62 -7.68 18.21 10.61
CA TYR A 62 -7.51 16.94 11.35
C TYR A 62 -6.20 16.92 12.12
N ASN A 63 -5.10 17.29 11.49
CA ASN A 63 -3.79 17.36 12.16
C ASN A 63 -3.78 18.45 13.24
N LYS A 64 -4.22 19.67 12.90
CA LYS A 64 -4.26 20.82 13.84
C LYS A 64 -5.13 20.57 15.08
N LYS A 65 -6.24 19.82 14.93
CA LYS A 65 -7.13 19.46 16.03
C LYS A 65 -6.76 18.14 16.71
N LYS A 66 -5.59 17.57 16.40
CA LYS A 66 -5.09 16.28 16.93
C LYS A 66 -6.11 15.14 16.79
N LYS A 67 -6.76 15.05 15.61
CA LYS A 67 -7.73 14.00 15.31
C LYS A 67 -7.09 12.76 14.69
N PHE A 68 -5.87 12.88 14.15
CA PHE A 68 -5.05 11.73 13.78
C PHE A 68 -4.44 11.10 15.02
N ASN A 69 -4.36 9.78 15.06
CA ASN A 69 -3.65 9.05 16.10
C ASN A 69 -2.13 9.30 15.99
N PHE A 70 -1.63 9.44 14.75
CA PHE A 70 -0.24 9.77 14.45
C PHE A 70 -0.20 11.16 13.82
N LEU A 71 0.43 12.12 14.49
CA LEU A 71 0.50 13.49 13.98
C LEU A 71 1.54 13.62 12.87
N ILE A 72 1.24 14.47 11.90
CA ILE A 72 2.16 14.84 10.83
C ILE A 72 2.94 16.07 11.27
N ASP A 73 4.16 15.87 11.74
CA ASP A 73 4.99 16.94 12.30
C ASP A 73 6.20 17.27 11.42
N GLU A 74 6.98 16.26 11.02
CA GLU A 74 8.21 16.42 10.27
C GLU A 74 8.16 15.78 8.90
N TRP A 75 8.79 16.42 7.90
CA TRP A 75 8.93 15.85 6.58
C TRP A 75 9.79 14.59 6.62
N GLY A 76 9.34 13.54 5.95
CA GLY A 76 9.99 12.24 5.99
C GLY A 76 9.34 11.24 6.96
N CYS A 77 8.25 11.62 7.65
CA CYS A 77 7.45 10.68 8.42
C CYS A 77 6.71 9.69 7.50
N ASP A 78 6.51 8.47 7.98
CA ASP A 78 5.73 7.48 7.24
C ASP A 78 4.23 7.75 7.38
N PHE A 79 3.51 7.73 6.24
CA PHE A 79 2.06 7.92 6.28
C PHE A 79 1.39 6.64 6.75
N GLN A 80 0.50 6.78 7.74
CA GLN A 80 -0.33 5.70 8.23
C GLN A 80 -1.63 5.63 7.43
N SER A 81 -2.32 4.50 7.48
CA SER A 81 -3.58 4.29 6.76
C SER A 81 -4.64 5.39 7.01
N GLU A 82 -4.63 6.03 8.18
CA GLU A 82 -5.53 7.15 8.47
C GLU A 82 -5.24 8.40 7.62
N HIS A 83 -3.94 8.66 7.33
CA HIS A 83 -3.51 9.78 6.48
C HIS A 83 -3.87 9.52 5.02
N GLU A 84 -3.60 8.29 4.55
CA GLU A 84 -3.92 7.85 3.20
C GLU A 84 -5.43 7.93 2.93
N ARG A 85 -6.23 7.40 3.85
CA ARG A 85 -7.71 7.49 3.77
C ARG A 85 -8.20 8.93 3.80
N PHE A 86 -7.60 9.79 4.63
CA PHE A 86 -7.94 11.22 4.65
C PHE A 86 -7.71 11.88 3.29
N LEU A 87 -6.58 11.61 2.63
CA LEU A 87 -6.28 12.15 1.30
C LEU A 87 -7.32 11.69 0.27
N VAL A 88 -7.63 10.40 0.25
CA VAL A 88 -8.57 9.81 -0.72
C VAL A 88 -10.02 10.26 -0.46
N GLU A 89 -10.49 10.11 0.77
CA GLU A 89 -11.93 10.21 1.10
C GLU A 89 -12.37 11.64 1.44
N LYS A 90 -11.50 12.41 2.09
CA LYS A 90 -11.87 13.73 2.63
C LYS A 90 -11.31 14.89 1.82
N HIS A 91 -10.06 14.78 1.36
CA HIS A 91 -9.40 15.88 0.67
C HIS A 91 -9.68 15.87 -0.83
N PHE A 92 -9.20 14.85 -1.54
CA PHE A 92 -9.34 14.78 -3.00
C PHE A 92 -10.69 14.21 -3.46
N LYS A 93 -11.32 13.38 -2.64
CA LYS A 93 -12.52 12.63 -3.00
C LYS A 93 -12.35 11.88 -4.31
N SER A 94 -11.21 11.21 -4.45
CA SER A 94 -10.77 10.50 -5.64
C SER A 94 -9.66 9.52 -5.25
N PRO A 95 -9.43 8.42 -5.99
CA PRO A 95 -8.24 7.59 -5.80
C PRO A 95 -6.98 8.41 -5.99
N VAL A 96 -5.93 8.14 -5.20
CA VAL A 96 -4.72 8.95 -5.18
C VAL A 96 -3.51 8.09 -5.48
N ILE A 97 -2.58 8.63 -6.25
CA ILE A 97 -1.24 8.09 -6.46
C ILE A 97 -0.26 9.05 -5.83
N ILE A 98 0.40 8.62 -4.76
CA ILE A 98 1.48 9.38 -4.13
C ILE A 98 2.79 8.91 -4.72
N TYR A 99 3.67 9.83 -5.10
CA TYR A 99 4.98 9.51 -5.69
C TYR A 99 6.10 10.36 -5.08
N ASP A 100 7.36 10.01 -5.37
CA ASP A 100 8.58 10.68 -4.90
C ASP A 100 8.66 10.75 -3.37
N TYR A 101 8.71 9.56 -2.77
CA TYR A 101 8.80 9.41 -1.32
C TYR A 101 10.20 9.74 -0.78
N PRO A 102 10.30 10.17 0.49
CA PRO A 102 11.60 10.34 1.14
C PRO A 102 12.42 9.05 1.13
N SER A 103 13.68 9.16 0.76
CA SER A 103 14.59 8.02 0.64
C SER A 103 14.81 7.28 1.96
N LYS A 104 14.70 7.98 3.09
CA LYS A 104 14.93 7.42 4.44
C LYS A 104 13.89 6.36 4.85
N ILE A 105 12.66 6.46 4.32
CA ILE A 105 11.55 5.56 4.67
C ILE A 105 11.27 4.51 3.60
N LYS A 106 12.06 4.47 2.53
CA LYS A 106 11.88 3.52 1.41
C LYS A 106 13.12 2.67 1.21
N ALA A 107 12.94 1.51 0.57
CA ALA A 107 13.97 0.48 0.42
C ALA A 107 15.16 0.96 -0.43
N PHE A 108 16.33 0.35 -0.17
CA PHE A 108 17.62 0.68 -0.80
C PHE A 108 17.60 0.57 -2.33
N TYR A 109 16.81 -0.33 -2.87
CA TYR A 109 16.76 -0.64 -4.31
C TYR A 109 15.92 0.34 -5.13
N MET A 110 15.27 1.28 -4.51
CA MET A 110 14.45 2.27 -5.21
C MET A 110 15.34 3.39 -5.77
N ARG A 111 15.07 3.78 -7.02
CA ARG A 111 15.88 4.77 -7.72
C ARG A 111 15.85 6.13 -7.03
N MET A 112 17.04 6.62 -6.67
CA MET A 112 17.20 7.96 -6.12
C MET A 112 16.90 9.03 -7.16
N ASN A 113 16.11 10.03 -6.79
CA ASN A 113 15.93 11.23 -7.57
C ASN A 113 17.18 12.12 -7.55
N ASP A 114 17.24 13.09 -8.47
CA ASP A 114 18.40 13.98 -8.59
C ASP A 114 18.52 14.95 -7.40
N ASP A 115 17.45 15.15 -6.64
CA ASP A 115 17.42 15.91 -5.38
C ASP A 115 18.16 15.21 -4.22
N LYS A 116 18.52 13.94 -4.39
CA LYS A 116 19.22 13.10 -3.41
C LYS A 116 18.47 12.90 -2.09
N ASN A 117 17.23 13.31 -2.00
CA ASN A 117 16.39 13.21 -0.80
C ASN A 117 15.19 12.27 -1.00
N THR A 118 14.72 12.15 -2.23
CA THR A 118 13.56 11.35 -2.58
C THR A 118 13.92 10.18 -3.50
N VAL A 119 13.02 9.21 -3.59
CA VAL A 119 13.12 8.05 -4.49
C VAL A 119 11.88 7.95 -5.38
N ARG A 120 12.04 7.40 -6.57
CA ARG A 120 10.96 7.14 -7.54
C ARG A 120 10.07 5.99 -7.10
N ALA A 121 9.52 6.10 -5.91
CA ALA A 121 8.49 5.22 -5.39
C ALA A 121 7.11 5.77 -5.71
N MET A 122 6.14 4.90 -5.76
CA MET A 122 4.73 5.28 -5.84
C MET A 122 3.87 4.31 -5.05
N ASP A 123 2.81 4.86 -4.43
CA ASP A 123 1.78 4.06 -3.78
C ASP A 123 0.41 4.51 -4.33
N VAL A 124 -0.44 3.54 -4.65
CA VAL A 124 -1.81 3.78 -5.15
C VAL A 124 -2.77 3.53 -4.01
N LEU A 125 -3.57 4.54 -3.70
CA LEU A 125 -4.46 4.57 -2.55
C LEU A 125 -5.92 4.46 -2.97
N PHE A 126 -6.65 3.54 -2.32
CA PHE A 126 -8.09 3.33 -2.50
C PHE A 126 -8.87 3.72 -1.24
N PRO A 127 -10.18 4.08 -1.38
CA PRO A 127 -11.02 4.39 -0.24
C PRO A 127 -11.22 3.16 0.66
N GLY A 128 -11.20 3.35 1.96
CA GLY A 128 -11.40 2.29 2.96
C GLY A 128 -10.21 1.38 3.22
N ILE A 129 -9.29 1.24 2.27
CA ILE A 129 -8.12 0.34 2.35
C ILE A 129 -6.82 1.11 2.57
N GLY A 130 -6.65 2.28 1.93
CA GLY A 130 -5.36 2.96 1.83
C GLY A 130 -4.53 2.37 0.68
N GLU A 131 -3.24 2.12 0.90
CA GLU A 131 -2.35 1.55 -0.10
C GLU A 131 -2.82 0.16 -0.56
N ILE A 132 -2.99 0.00 -1.86
CA ILE A 132 -3.33 -1.27 -2.52
C ILE A 132 -2.24 -1.74 -3.48
N ILE A 133 -1.52 -0.80 -4.08
CA ILE A 133 -0.37 -1.05 -4.95
C ILE A 133 0.79 -0.21 -4.47
N GLY A 134 1.93 -0.83 -4.28
CA GLY A 134 3.21 -0.15 -4.07
C GLY A 134 4.17 -0.49 -5.20
N GLY A 135 4.93 0.48 -5.68
CA GLY A 135 5.87 0.29 -6.77
C GLY A 135 7.02 1.29 -6.78
N SER A 136 8.01 1.02 -7.61
CA SER A 136 9.09 1.97 -7.84
C SER A 136 9.84 1.70 -9.14
N GLN A 137 10.48 2.72 -9.66
CA GLN A 137 11.63 2.50 -10.54
C GLN A 137 12.76 1.92 -9.69
N ARG A 138 13.50 0.97 -10.26
CA ARG A 138 14.63 0.33 -9.57
C ARG A 138 15.92 1.11 -9.83
N GLU A 139 16.81 1.13 -8.84
CA GLU A 139 18.12 1.76 -9.00
C GLU A 139 18.96 0.93 -9.97
N GLU A 140 19.24 1.48 -11.12
CA GLU A 140 20.06 0.87 -12.16
C GLU A 140 21.55 1.26 -12.07
N ARG A 141 21.87 2.35 -11.35
CA ARG A 141 23.23 2.84 -11.19
C ARG A 141 23.93 2.09 -10.08
N LEU A 142 24.94 1.31 -10.43
CA LEU A 142 25.67 0.42 -9.49
C LEU A 142 26.26 1.18 -8.29
N ASP A 143 26.92 2.29 -8.55
CA ASP A 143 27.55 3.13 -7.52
C ASP A 143 26.54 3.68 -6.50
N VAL A 144 25.39 4.13 -6.96
CA VAL A 144 24.32 4.62 -6.11
C VAL A 144 23.69 3.49 -5.29
N LEU A 145 23.47 2.32 -5.92
CA LEU A 145 22.94 1.15 -5.25
C LEU A 145 23.83 0.69 -4.09
N LEU A 146 25.13 0.54 -4.35
CA LEU A 146 26.12 0.12 -3.34
C LEU A 146 26.21 1.15 -2.19
N LYS A 147 26.21 2.43 -2.52
CA LYS A 147 26.18 3.49 -1.51
C LYS A 147 24.95 3.36 -0.61
N ARG A 148 23.77 3.17 -1.18
CA ARG A 148 22.52 3.00 -0.41
C ARG A 148 22.53 1.75 0.46
N MET A 149 23.05 0.63 -0.05
CA MET A 149 23.22 -0.59 0.71
C MET A 149 24.10 -0.35 1.94
N ASN A 150 25.23 0.31 1.75
CA ASN A 150 26.15 0.64 2.86
C ASN A 150 25.49 1.58 3.89
N GLU A 151 24.81 2.65 3.45
CA GLU A 151 24.06 3.55 4.34
C GLU A 151 23.00 2.84 5.20
N MET A 152 22.41 1.76 4.69
CA MET A 152 21.40 0.96 5.37
C MET A 152 21.97 -0.27 6.10
N GLY A 153 23.28 -0.46 6.11
CA GLY A 153 23.96 -1.57 6.77
C GLY A 153 23.69 -2.94 6.14
N ILE A 154 23.42 -2.99 4.83
CA ILE A 154 23.14 -4.22 4.08
C ILE A 154 24.45 -4.78 3.54
N ASP A 155 24.76 -6.04 3.87
CA ASP A 155 25.95 -6.72 3.36
C ASP A 155 25.81 -7.06 1.87
N GLU A 156 26.75 -6.58 1.07
CA GLU A 156 26.82 -6.83 -0.37
C GLU A 156 26.90 -8.31 -0.69
N LYS A 157 27.51 -9.11 0.19
CA LYS A 157 27.67 -10.56 0.01
C LYS A 157 26.35 -11.31 0.04
N GLU A 158 25.37 -10.82 0.79
CA GLU A 158 24.04 -11.45 0.86
C GLU A 158 23.23 -11.20 -0.41
N LEU A 159 23.50 -10.09 -1.12
CA LEU A 159 22.78 -9.67 -2.31
C LEU A 159 23.67 -9.59 -3.56
N TRP A 160 24.77 -10.37 -3.59
CA TRP A 160 25.70 -10.39 -4.72
C TRP A 160 25.00 -10.59 -6.07
N TRP A 161 24.03 -11.49 -6.14
CA TRP A 161 23.25 -11.77 -7.34
C TRP A 161 22.43 -10.55 -7.81
N TYR A 162 21.94 -9.73 -6.88
CA TYR A 162 21.21 -8.50 -7.19
C TYR A 162 22.14 -7.39 -7.69
N ILE A 163 23.32 -7.31 -7.14
CA ILE A 163 24.40 -6.41 -7.57
C ILE A 163 24.87 -6.78 -8.97
N ASP A 164 25.05 -8.06 -9.25
CA ASP A 164 25.49 -8.56 -10.56
C ASP A 164 24.54 -8.17 -11.70
N LEU A 165 23.25 -8.02 -11.43
CA LEU A 165 22.27 -7.49 -12.40
C LEU A 165 22.56 -6.03 -12.82
N ARG A 166 23.44 -5.31 -12.13
CA ARG A 166 23.89 -3.96 -12.49
C ARG A 166 25.32 -3.96 -13.00
N LYS A 167 26.11 -4.89 -12.52
CA LYS A 167 27.53 -5.02 -12.87
C LYS A 167 27.74 -5.53 -14.29
N TYR A 168 26.95 -6.48 -14.72
CA TYR A 168 27.09 -7.15 -16.03
C TYR A 168 26.13 -6.63 -17.10
N GLY A 169 25.44 -5.56 -16.83
CA GLY A 169 24.55 -4.88 -17.75
C GLY A 169 23.19 -4.59 -17.12
N THR A 170 22.67 -3.42 -17.37
CA THR A 170 21.42 -2.98 -16.79
C THR A 170 20.66 -2.07 -17.76
N VAL A 171 19.36 -1.97 -17.54
CA VAL A 171 18.48 -1.01 -18.21
C VAL A 171 17.56 -0.35 -17.18
N PRO A 172 17.04 0.85 -17.42
CA PRO A 172 15.98 1.41 -16.59
C PRO A 172 14.79 0.44 -16.53
N HIS A 173 14.40 0.06 -15.33
CA HIS A 173 13.28 -0.86 -15.11
C HIS A 173 12.51 -0.49 -13.86
N SER A 174 11.26 -0.92 -13.80
CA SER A 174 10.36 -0.69 -12.69
C SER A 174 9.65 -1.97 -12.29
N GLY A 175 9.10 -1.97 -11.09
CA GLY A 175 8.27 -3.06 -10.61
C GLY A 175 7.23 -2.54 -9.64
N PHE A 176 6.13 -3.27 -9.53
CA PHE A 176 5.09 -2.99 -8.56
C PHE A 176 4.55 -4.29 -7.96
N GLY A 177 3.99 -4.18 -6.77
CA GLY A 177 3.23 -5.24 -6.13
C GLY A 177 1.81 -4.77 -5.87
N LEU A 178 0.83 -5.62 -6.19
CA LEU A 178 -0.55 -5.44 -5.81
C LEU A 178 -0.88 -6.39 -4.67
N GLY A 179 -1.35 -5.85 -3.54
CA GLY A 179 -1.83 -6.66 -2.43
C GLY A 179 -3.12 -7.37 -2.80
N PHE A 180 -3.02 -8.64 -3.21
CA PHE A 180 -4.16 -9.40 -3.70
C PHE A 180 -5.24 -9.56 -2.62
N GLU A 181 -4.84 -9.82 -1.40
CA GLU A 181 -5.74 -9.90 -0.25
C GLU A 181 -6.42 -8.56 0.03
N ARG A 182 -5.70 -7.45 -0.06
CA ARG A 182 -6.27 -6.10 0.06
C ARG A 182 -7.28 -5.82 -1.06
N LEU A 183 -7.01 -6.29 -2.28
CA LEU A 183 -7.96 -6.18 -3.38
C LEU A 183 -9.24 -6.98 -3.11
N ILE A 184 -9.12 -8.20 -2.59
CA ILE A 184 -10.29 -9.00 -2.19
C ILE A 184 -11.05 -8.30 -1.07
N MET A 185 -10.38 -7.80 -0.03
CA MET A 185 -11.01 -7.02 1.04
C MET A 185 -11.77 -5.81 0.48
N PHE A 186 -11.16 -5.08 -0.42
CA PHE A 186 -11.80 -3.93 -1.08
C PHE A 186 -13.05 -4.34 -1.86
N CYS A 187 -12.99 -5.44 -2.61
CA CYS A 187 -14.09 -5.90 -3.46
C CYS A 187 -15.22 -6.58 -2.69
N THR A 188 -14.93 -7.16 -1.51
CA THR A 188 -15.90 -7.93 -0.70
C THR A 188 -16.36 -7.17 0.55
N GLY A 189 -15.62 -6.12 0.93
CA GLY A 189 -15.83 -5.38 2.16
C GLY A 189 -15.42 -6.12 3.44
N MET A 190 -14.70 -7.23 3.31
CA MET A 190 -14.17 -7.96 4.47
C MET A 190 -13.18 -7.08 5.22
N GLN A 191 -13.27 -7.09 6.56
CA GLN A 191 -12.46 -6.22 7.43
C GLN A 191 -11.17 -6.88 7.89
N ASN A 192 -11.14 -8.20 7.97
CA ASN A 192 -10.00 -8.95 8.46
C ASN A 192 -9.32 -9.68 7.31
N ILE A 193 -8.03 -9.41 7.09
CA ILE A 193 -7.24 -10.03 6.03
C ILE A 193 -7.19 -11.56 6.11
N ARG A 194 -7.34 -12.13 7.30
CA ARG A 194 -7.36 -13.59 7.49
C ARG A 194 -8.57 -14.24 6.83
N ASP A 195 -9.68 -13.50 6.71
CA ASP A 195 -10.93 -14.03 6.17
C ASP A 195 -10.92 -14.08 4.63
N VAL A 196 -9.90 -13.47 4.00
CA VAL A 196 -9.73 -13.48 2.54
C VAL A 196 -8.55 -14.36 2.09
N ILE A 197 -7.91 -15.06 3.03
CA ILE A 197 -6.82 -16.00 2.78
C ILE A 197 -7.35 -17.43 3.06
N PRO A 198 -7.30 -18.38 2.10
CA PRO A 198 -7.80 -19.74 2.30
C PRO A 198 -7.13 -20.47 3.47
N TYR A 199 -5.83 -20.25 3.69
CA TYR A 199 -5.04 -20.87 4.75
C TYR A 199 -4.22 -19.82 5.50
N PRO A 200 -4.85 -18.98 6.33
CA PRO A 200 -4.15 -17.88 6.99
C PRO A 200 -3.16 -18.41 8.02
N ARG A 201 -1.93 -17.87 7.96
CA ARG A 201 -0.88 -18.14 8.94
C ARG A 201 -0.79 -16.99 9.92
N THR A 202 -0.77 -17.33 11.20
CA THR A 202 -0.62 -16.35 12.28
C THR A 202 0.33 -16.91 13.34
N PRO A 203 0.85 -16.06 14.23
CA PRO A 203 1.61 -16.58 15.36
C PRO A 203 0.84 -17.68 16.09
N LYS A 204 1.48 -18.83 16.31
CA LYS A 204 0.92 -20.05 16.92
C LYS A 204 -0.17 -20.77 16.09
N ASN A 205 -0.42 -20.37 14.85
CA ASN A 205 -1.34 -21.06 13.95
C ASN A 205 -0.76 -21.17 12.54
N ALA A 206 -0.33 -22.36 12.17
CA ALA A 206 0.15 -22.73 10.83
C ALA A 206 -0.49 -24.05 10.40
N SER A 207 -1.76 -24.25 10.70
CA SER A 207 -2.52 -25.42 10.24
C SER A 207 -2.44 -25.54 8.72
N PHE A 208 -2.40 -26.76 8.21
CA PHE A 208 -2.24 -27.07 6.78
C PHE A 208 -0.88 -26.66 6.18
N CYS A 209 0.15 -26.49 7.01
CA CYS A 209 1.52 -26.27 6.52
C CYS A 209 2.10 -27.60 6.02
N LEU A 210 2.50 -27.64 4.76
CA LEU A 210 3.12 -28.83 4.15
C LEU A 210 4.44 -29.27 4.83
N LEU A 211 5.08 -28.40 5.58
CA LEU A 211 6.29 -28.73 6.36
C LEU A 211 6.07 -29.80 7.44
N TYR A 212 4.81 -30.12 7.77
CA TYR A 212 4.47 -31.15 8.76
C TYR A 212 3.90 -32.44 8.14
N THR A 213 3.79 -32.52 6.81
CA THR A 213 3.04 -33.60 6.18
C THR A 213 3.88 -34.74 5.64
N SER A 214 5.17 -34.64 5.54
CA SER A 214 6.18 -35.70 5.34
C SER A 214 7.49 -35.11 4.80
N PRO A 215 8.64 -35.74 5.01
CA PRO A 215 9.85 -35.40 4.28
C PRO A 215 9.58 -35.50 2.77
N SER A 216 10.06 -34.53 2.02
CA SER A 216 9.99 -34.57 0.56
C SER A 216 10.63 -35.85 0.05
N PRO A 217 10.00 -36.55 -0.93
CA PRO A 217 10.66 -37.73 -1.55
C PRO A 217 11.97 -37.43 -2.27
N ARG A 218 12.43 -36.17 -2.21
CA ARG A 218 13.68 -35.68 -2.85
C ARG A 218 14.79 -35.33 -1.86
N ASP A 219 14.57 -35.49 -0.57
CA ASP A 219 15.59 -35.32 0.48
C ASP A 219 16.30 -36.62 0.82
#